data_e5a6f1980fc93999b30ac62f0d7feb4a
#
_entry.id   e5a6f1980fc93999b30ac62f0d7feb4a
#
_cell.length_a   1.000
_cell.length_b   1.000
_cell.length_c   1.000
_cell.angle_alpha   90.00
_cell.angle_beta   90.00
_cell.angle_gamma   90.00
#
_symmetry.space_group_name_H-M   'P 1'
#
loop_
_entity.id
_entity.type
_entity.pdbx_description
1 polymer ?
#
loop_
_entity_poly.entity_id
_entity_poly.type
_entity_poly.pdbx_seq_one_letter_code
_entity_poly.pdbx_strand_id
1 'polypeptide(L)'
;PHVAYTMAKYGMSLGVLGMAEEFRAAGVAVNALWPKTGIDTAAISFIAGEETRRRRTRRVEIMADAAHVILTRPSRTCTGRFFIDEQALAETGVTDFSRYLQEGAREDELMPDFFL
;
A
#
# COMPACT_ATOMS: atom_id res chain seq x y z
N PRO A 1 -5.15 19.07 -6.77
CA PRO A 1 -3.79 19.58 -6.68
C PRO A 1 -2.79 18.41 -6.77
N HIS A 2 -1.50 18.69 -6.97
CA HIS A 2 -0.43 17.67 -7.02
C HIS A 2 -0.32 16.87 -8.33
N VAL A 3 -0.49 17.49 -9.49
CA VAL A 3 -0.45 16.81 -10.80
C VAL A 3 0.83 16.01 -11.01
N ALA A 4 2.01 16.59 -10.69
CA ALA A 4 3.29 15.89 -10.83
C ALA A 4 3.36 14.62 -9.94
N TYR A 5 2.88 14.71 -8.71
CA TYR A 5 2.81 13.56 -7.79
C TYR A 5 1.85 12.48 -8.33
N THR A 6 0.68 12.89 -8.79
CA THR A 6 -0.30 11.98 -9.40
C THR A 6 0.31 11.26 -10.61
N MET A 7 0.95 11.99 -11.52
CA MET A 7 1.60 11.40 -12.68
C MET A 7 2.67 10.37 -12.28
N ALA A 8 3.50 10.70 -11.29
CA ALA A 8 4.54 9.79 -10.81
C ALA A 8 3.96 8.50 -10.21
N LYS A 9 2.95 8.61 -9.36
CA LYS A 9 2.32 7.46 -8.70
C LYS A 9 1.54 6.57 -9.69
N TYR A 10 0.70 7.16 -10.53
CA TYR A 10 -0.02 6.40 -11.55
C TYR A 10 0.91 5.88 -12.65
N GLY A 11 1.99 6.59 -12.97
CA GLY A 11 3.03 6.11 -13.89
C GLY A 11 3.65 4.78 -13.45
N MET A 12 3.93 4.62 -12.14
CA MET A 12 4.38 3.34 -11.59
C MET A 12 3.33 2.25 -11.76
N SER A 13 2.06 2.58 -11.52
CA SER A 13 0.95 1.63 -11.69
C SER A 13 0.75 1.22 -13.16
N LEU A 14 0.88 2.15 -14.09
CA LEU A 14 0.87 1.83 -15.53
C LEU A 14 2.04 0.92 -15.91
N GLY A 15 3.24 1.16 -15.33
CA GLY A 15 4.41 0.30 -15.50
C GLY A 15 4.15 -1.14 -15.08
N VAL A 16 3.37 -1.37 -14.01
CA VAL A 16 2.98 -2.72 -13.56
C VAL A 16 2.23 -3.46 -14.66
N LEU A 17 1.29 -2.82 -15.36
CA LEU A 17 0.52 -3.46 -16.43
C LEU A 17 1.42 -3.92 -17.59
N GLY A 18 2.32 -3.04 -18.04
CA GLY A 18 3.25 -3.37 -19.12
C GLY A 18 4.23 -4.48 -18.74
N MET A 19 4.90 -4.34 -17.60
CA MET A 19 5.89 -5.31 -17.12
C MET A 19 5.26 -6.66 -16.77
N ALA A 20 4.04 -6.69 -16.24
CA ALA A 20 3.36 -7.94 -15.93
C ALA A 20 3.13 -8.80 -17.18
N GLU A 21 2.83 -8.18 -18.30
CA GLU A 21 2.68 -8.89 -19.58
C GLU A 21 4.05 -9.27 -20.18
N GLU A 22 4.99 -8.34 -20.20
CA GLU A 22 6.33 -8.55 -20.74
C GLU A 22 7.05 -9.72 -20.05
N PHE A 23 6.94 -9.83 -18.73
CA PHE A 23 7.61 -10.87 -17.94
C PHE A 23 6.80 -12.14 -17.71
N ARG A 24 5.57 -12.21 -18.22
CA ARG A 24 4.67 -13.36 -18.05
C ARG A 24 5.31 -14.68 -18.46
N ALA A 25 5.94 -14.72 -19.65
CA ALA A 25 6.59 -15.92 -20.16
C ALA A 25 7.74 -16.39 -19.26
N ALA A 26 8.47 -15.47 -18.68
CA ALA A 26 9.54 -15.76 -17.73
C ALA A 26 9.04 -16.23 -16.35
N GLY A 27 7.73 -16.11 -16.08
CA GLY A 27 7.12 -16.47 -14.80
C GLY A 27 7.44 -15.49 -13.67
N VAL A 28 7.82 -14.26 -14.01
CA VAL A 28 8.06 -13.19 -13.04
C VAL A 28 6.76 -12.42 -12.83
N ALA A 29 6.31 -12.32 -11.58
CA ALA A 29 5.16 -11.53 -11.22
C ALA A 29 5.53 -10.06 -11.00
N VAL A 30 4.68 -9.17 -11.49
CA VAL A 30 4.77 -7.73 -11.25
C VAL A 30 3.40 -7.25 -10.77
N ASN A 31 3.35 -6.71 -9.56
CA ASN A 31 2.12 -6.24 -8.92
C ASN A 31 2.33 -4.86 -8.29
N ALA A 32 1.25 -4.12 -8.08
CA ALA A 32 1.25 -2.90 -7.30
C ALA A 32 0.67 -3.14 -5.90
N LEU A 33 1.22 -2.45 -4.90
CA LEU A 33 0.69 -2.40 -3.54
C LEU A 33 0.48 -0.94 -3.15
N TRP A 34 -0.76 -0.62 -2.79
CA TRP A 34 -1.16 0.71 -2.36
C TRP A 34 -1.60 0.67 -0.89
N PRO A 35 -1.24 1.68 -0.09
CA PRO A 35 -1.79 1.83 1.25
C PRO A 35 -3.24 2.30 1.17
N LYS A 36 -4.11 1.84 2.06
CA LYS A 36 -5.47 2.35 2.21
C LYS A 36 -5.50 3.69 2.93
N THR A 37 -4.60 3.85 3.87
CA THR A 37 -4.48 5.05 4.71
C THR A 37 -3.06 5.57 4.71
N GLY A 38 -2.85 6.78 5.19
CA GLY A 38 -1.51 7.33 5.40
C GLY A 38 -0.64 6.38 6.21
N ILE A 39 0.63 6.25 5.81
CA ILE A 39 1.63 5.40 6.47
C ILE A 39 2.64 6.28 7.21
N ASP A 40 3.04 5.86 8.40
CA ASP A 40 4.03 6.54 9.25
C ASP A 40 5.39 6.65 8.54
N THR A 41 5.59 7.77 7.88
CA THR A 41 6.83 8.05 7.13
C THR A 41 7.27 9.49 7.35
N ALA A 42 8.57 9.74 7.15
CA ALA A 42 9.13 11.10 7.19
C ALA A 42 8.44 12.05 6.18
N ALA A 43 7.95 11.53 5.06
CA ALA A 43 7.23 12.32 4.07
C ALA A 43 5.91 12.86 4.65
N ILE A 44 5.16 12.05 5.37
CA ILE A 44 3.91 12.50 6.02
C ILE A 44 4.22 13.53 7.12
N SER A 45 5.26 13.31 7.91
CA SER A 45 5.70 14.30 8.91
C SER A 45 6.01 15.66 8.27
N PHE A 46 6.71 15.65 7.13
CA PHE A 46 7.07 16.86 6.40
C PHE A 46 5.85 17.58 5.78
N ILE A 47 4.89 16.84 5.23
CA ILE A 47 3.74 17.41 4.50
C ILE A 47 2.60 17.80 5.46
N ALA A 48 2.29 16.96 6.44
CA ALA A 48 1.10 17.08 7.28
C ALA A 48 1.40 17.36 8.76
N GLY A 49 2.68 17.38 9.14
CA GLY A 49 3.14 17.61 10.50
C GLY A 49 3.20 16.33 11.34
N GLU A 50 4.00 16.41 12.40
CA GLU A 50 4.32 15.28 13.29
C GLU A 50 3.10 14.73 14.03
N GLU A 51 2.18 15.61 14.46
CA GLU A 51 0.96 15.18 15.15
C GLU A 51 0.04 14.38 14.23
N THR A 52 -0.14 14.84 12.99
CA THR A 52 -0.92 14.11 11.97
C THR A 52 -0.30 12.75 11.69
N ARG A 53 1.03 12.70 11.53
CA ARG A 53 1.76 11.46 11.35
C ARG A 53 1.47 10.46 12.48
N ARG A 54 1.59 10.88 13.73
CA ARG A 54 1.40 10.03 14.91
C ARG A 54 -0.05 9.58 15.12
N ARG A 55 -1.04 10.43 14.85
CA ARG A 55 -2.43 10.14 15.18
C ARG A 55 -3.28 9.64 14.04
N ARG A 56 -2.88 9.91 12.81
CA ARG A 56 -3.70 9.68 11.63
C ARG A 56 -3.09 8.76 10.59
N THR A 57 -2.02 8.04 10.95
CA THR A 57 -1.38 7.08 10.05
C THR A 57 -1.27 5.72 10.70
N ARG A 58 -1.13 4.70 9.87
CA ARG A 58 -0.77 3.35 10.29
C ARG A 58 0.74 3.18 10.36
N ARG A 59 1.16 2.20 11.14
CA ARG A 59 2.55 1.76 11.22
C ARG A 59 3.00 1.14 9.90
N VAL A 60 4.28 1.27 9.60
CA VAL A 60 4.86 0.77 8.34
C VAL A 60 4.75 -0.75 8.18
N GLU A 61 4.59 -1.48 9.27
CA GLU A 61 4.48 -2.93 9.29
C GLU A 61 3.29 -3.46 8.48
N ILE A 62 2.22 -2.68 8.33
CA ILE A 62 1.09 -3.10 7.49
C ILE A 62 1.52 -3.30 6.03
N MET A 63 2.37 -2.40 5.53
CA MET A 63 2.90 -2.52 4.16
C MET A 63 3.84 -3.70 4.02
N ALA A 64 4.67 -3.97 5.04
CA ALA A 64 5.59 -5.09 5.04
C ALA A 64 4.84 -6.43 5.05
N ASP A 65 3.85 -6.57 5.92
CA ASP A 65 3.03 -7.78 6.01
C ASP A 65 2.21 -8.00 4.73
N ALA A 66 1.60 -6.95 4.18
CA ALA A 66 0.88 -7.04 2.90
C ALA A 66 1.82 -7.41 1.73
N ALA A 67 3.01 -6.82 1.68
CA ALA A 67 4.02 -7.17 0.68
C ALA A 67 4.44 -8.64 0.81
N HIS A 68 4.66 -9.14 2.03
CA HIS A 68 4.98 -10.55 2.27
C HIS A 68 3.89 -11.48 1.73
N VAL A 69 2.61 -11.17 2.01
CA VAL A 69 1.47 -11.93 1.48
C VAL A 69 1.48 -11.98 -0.04
N ILE A 70 1.76 -10.85 -0.70
CA ILE A 70 1.78 -10.77 -2.16
C ILE A 70 2.97 -11.53 -2.75
N LEU A 71 4.16 -11.35 -2.18
CA LEU A 71 5.41 -11.93 -2.67
C LEU A 71 5.48 -13.45 -2.50
N THR A 72 4.72 -14.00 -1.55
CA THR A 72 4.63 -15.46 -1.33
C THR A 72 3.59 -16.16 -2.20
N ARG A 73 2.82 -15.41 -3.02
CA ARG A 73 1.85 -15.99 -3.96
C ARG A 73 2.55 -16.62 -5.18
N PRO A 74 1.92 -17.61 -5.82
CA PRO A 74 2.46 -18.19 -7.04
C PRO A 74 2.58 -17.14 -8.15
N SER A 75 3.80 -16.85 -8.60
CA SER A 75 4.11 -15.79 -9.56
C SER A 75 3.38 -15.93 -10.90
N ARG A 76 3.15 -17.17 -11.34
CA ARG A 76 2.49 -17.43 -12.63
C ARG A 76 1.00 -17.10 -12.66
N THR A 77 0.35 -17.03 -11.50
CA THR A 77 -1.09 -16.78 -11.38
C THR A 77 -1.42 -15.47 -10.67
N CYS A 78 -0.44 -14.86 -10.02
CA CYS A 78 -0.60 -13.60 -9.29
C CYS A 78 0.33 -12.52 -9.88
N THR A 79 -0.05 -11.97 -11.04
CA THR A 79 0.70 -10.89 -11.71
C THR A 79 -0.26 -9.90 -12.36
N GLY A 80 0.17 -8.65 -12.51
CA GLY A 80 -0.64 -7.57 -13.08
C GLY A 80 -1.77 -7.09 -12.16
N ARG A 81 -1.70 -7.38 -10.87
CA ARG A 81 -2.73 -7.01 -9.90
C ARG A 81 -2.34 -5.74 -9.13
N PHE A 82 -3.39 -5.06 -8.71
CA PHE A 82 -3.31 -3.87 -7.85
C PHE A 82 -3.90 -4.26 -6.50
N PHE A 83 -3.07 -4.23 -5.47
CA PHE A 83 -3.46 -4.59 -4.11
C PHE A 83 -3.56 -3.35 -3.25
N ILE A 84 -4.54 -3.36 -2.36
CA ILE A 84 -4.59 -2.46 -1.21
C ILE A 84 -4.15 -3.28 0.01
N ASP A 85 -3.32 -2.71 0.87
CA ASP A 85 -2.70 -3.39 2.02
C ASP A 85 -3.71 -4.16 2.88
N GLU A 86 -4.76 -3.48 3.39
CA GLU A 86 -5.80 -4.12 4.20
C GLU A 86 -6.54 -5.23 3.44
N GLN A 87 -6.82 -5.04 2.14
CA GLN A 87 -7.50 -6.06 1.34
C GLN A 87 -6.62 -7.29 1.15
N ALA A 88 -5.32 -7.09 0.85
CA ALA A 88 -4.37 -8.18 0.71
C ALA A 88 -4.25 -9.02 2.00
N LEU A 89 -4.24 -8.37 3.15
CA LEU A 89 -4.21 -9.03 4.46
C LEU A 89 -5.55 -9.71 4.80
N ALA A 90 -6.67 -9.06 4.48
CA ALA A 90 -8.00 -9.64 4.71
C ALA A 90 -8.21 -10.95 3.94
N GLU A 91 -7.63 -11.07 2.73
CA GLU A 91 -7.66 -12.33 1.95
C GLU A 91 -6.96 -13.49 2.69
N THR A 92 -6.11 -13.22 3.69
CA THR A 92 -5.47 -14.23 4.54
C THR A 92 -6.20 -14.48 5.88
N GLY A 93 -7.35 -13.83 6.08
CA GLY A 93 -8.16 -13.99 7.28
C GLY A 93 -7.90 -12.94 8.36
N VAL A 94 -7.09 -11.93 8.10
CA VAL A 94 -6.91 -10.79 9.02
C VAL A 94 -8.18 -9.94 9.03
N THR A 95 -8.81 -9.79 10.18
CA THR A 95 -10.03 -9.00 10.36
C THR A 95 -9.85 -7.83 11.32
N ASP A 96 -8.78 -7.83 12.11
CA ASP A 96 -8.42 -6.78 13.06
C ASP A 96 -7.09 -6.14 12.66
N PHE A 97 -7.13 -4.85 12.36
CA PHE A 97 -5.99 -4.04 11.96
C PHE A 97 -5.48 -3.13 13.07
N SER A 98 -6.02 -3.26 14.29
CA SER A 98 -5.64 -2.40 15.44
C SER A 98 -4.14 -2.47 15.78
N ARG A 99 -3.50 -3.62 15.55
CA ARG A 99 -2.06 -3.80 15.75
C ARG A 99 -1.19 -2.87 14.89
N TYR A 100 -1.74 -2.32 13.83
CA TYR A 100 -1.06 -1.37 12.93
C TYR A 100 -1.34 0.09 13.28
N LEU A 101 -2.14 0.36 14.31
CA LEU A 101 -2.33 1.71 14.81
C LEU A 101 -1.09 2.20 15.55
N GLN A 102 -0.80 3.48 15.45
CA GLN A 102 0.14 4.16 16.33
C GLN A 102 -0.43 4.24 17.74
N GLU A 103 0.43 4.40 18.74
CA GLU A 103 -0.01 4.60 20.11
C GLU A 103 -0.90 5.84 20.24
N GLY A 104 -2.11 5.64 20.72
CA GLY A 104 -3.11 6.72 20.87
C GLY A 104 -3.84 7.10 19.57
N ALA A 105 -3.54 6.47 18.44
CA ALA A 105 -4.29 6.66 17.20
C ALA A 105 -5.62 5.90 17.24
N ARG A 106 -6.60 6.39 16.49
CA ARG A 106 -7.92 5.80 16.36
C ARG A 106 -8.22 5.45 14.90
N GLU A 107 -8.88 4.33 14.68
CA GLU A 107 -9.24 3.85 13.33
C GLU A 107 -10.08 4.86 12.54
N ASP A 108 -11.03 5.48 13.22
CA ASP A 108 -11.97 6.47 12.66
C ASP A 108 -11.31 7.84 12.36
N GLU A 109 -10.09 8.07 12.85
CA GLU A 109 -9.32 9.30 12.62
C GLU A 109 -8.24 9.13 11.54
N LEU A 110 -8.05 7.93 11.01
CA LEU A 110 -7.00 7.68 10.03
C LEU A 110 -7.21 8.51 8.76
N MET A 111 -6.11 9.04 8.23
CA MET A 111 -6.12 9.79 6.99
C MET A 111 -6.20 8.81 5.82
N PRO A 112 -7.21 8.89 4.94
CA PRO A 112 -7.24 8.05 3.74
C PRO A 112 -6.06 8.39 2.82
N ASP A 113 -5.67 7.44 1.99
CA ASP A 113 -4.71 7.72 0.92
C ASP A 113 -5.31 8.71 -0.09
N PHE A 114 -4.45 9.45 -0.79
CA PHE A 114 -4.89 10.53 -1.70
C PHE A 114 -5.72 10.05 -2.88
N PHE A 115 -5.68 8.77 -3.21
CA PHE A 115 -6.28 8.21 -4.42
C PHE A 115 -7.33 7.13 -4.14
N LEU A 116 -7.72 6.93 -2.87
CA LEU A 116 -8.71 5.93 -2.45
C LEU A 116 -9.91 6.58 -1.78
#